data_5726fab8c79f2d11658a2ea2f265cbb0
#
_entry.id   5726fab8c79f2d11658a2ea2f265cbb0
#
_cell.length_a   1.000
_cell.length_b   1.000
_cell.length_c   1.000
_cell.angle_alpha   90.00
_cell.angle_beta   90.00
_cell.angle_gamma   90.00
#
_symmetry.space_group_name_H-M   'P 1'
#
loop_
_entity.id
_entity.type
_entity.pdbx_description
1 polymer ?
#
loop_
_entity_poly.entity_id
_entity_poly.type
_entity_poly.pdbx_seq_one_letter_code
_entity_poly.pdbx_strand_id
1 'polypeptide(L)'
;MYDMKNLNRLKTIETNAPEAMRTFQAFDQAALADGAVPVKYKELMACAVAFTTQCPYCIEIHSKKARGAGASDKEMAEVVMVAAALRAGAAVTHGTHAFPDPHG
;
A
#
# COMPACT_ATOMS: atom_id res chain seq x y z
N MET A 1 13.37 -15.09 -4.95
CA MET A 1 12.06 -14.70 -4.51
C MET A 1 11.78 -13.26 -4.78
N TYR A 2 12.06 -12.37 -3.86
CA TYR A 2 11.90 -10.96 -4.15
C TYR A 2 13.04 -10.48 -5.07
N ASP A 3 12.67 -9.90 -6.22
CA ASP A 3 13.59 -9.29 -7.16
C ASP A 3 12.77 -8.32 -8.01
N MET A 4 13.15 -7.07 -8.05
CA MET A 4 12.45 -6.04 -8.83
C MET A 4 12.33 -6.41 -10.31
N LYS A 5 13.24 -7.24 -10.82
CA LYS A 5 13.16 -7.74 -12.20
C LYS A 5 11.92 -8.56 -12.46
N ASN A 6 11.30 -9.11 -11.41
CA ASN A 6 10.04 -9.84 -11.56
C ASN A 6 8.93 -8.98 -12.14
N LEU A 7 9.00 -7.65 -11.98
CA LEU A 7 8.03 -6.74 -12.58
C LEU A 7 8.00 -6.83 -14.11
N ASN A 8 9.09 -7.31 -14.71
CA ASN A 8 9.11 -7.53 -16.16
C ASN A 8 8.14 -8.64 -16.58
N ARG A 9 7.78 -9.52 -15.64
CA ARG A 9 6.84 -10.61 -15.88
C ARG A 9 5.39 -10.17 -15.91
N LEU A 10 5.10 -8.92 -15.54
CA LEU A 10 3.76 -8.34 -15.68
C LEU A 10 3.30 -8.36 -17.13
N LYS A 11 4.24 -8.28 -18.07
CA LYS A 11 3.92 -8.41 -19.50
C LYS A 11 3.28 -9.75 -19.83
N THR A 12 3.72 -10.81 -19.17
CA THR A 12 3.14 -12.14 -19.39
C THR A 12 1.69 -12.19 -18.91
N ILE A 13 1.40 -11.53 -17.76
CA ILE A 13 0.04 -11.43 -17.25
C ILE A 13 -0.81 -10.60 -18.22
N GLU A 14 -0.28 -9.47 -18.66
CA GLU A 14 -0.97 -8.58 -19.60
C GLU A 14 -1.29 -9.31 -20.92
N THR A 15 -0.34 -10.09 -21.44
CA THR A 15 -0.53 -10.84 -22.67
C THR A 15 -1.62 -11.91 -22.52
N ASN A 16 -1.70 -12.56 -21.37
CA ASN A 16 -2.62 -13.67 -21.14
C ASN A 16 -3.95 -13.26 -20.55
N ALA A 17 -4.04 -12.08 -19.94
CA ALA A 17 -5.29 -11.52 -19.38
C ALA A 17 -5.36 -10.03 -19.70
N PRO A 18 -5.41 -9.67 -21.00
CA PRO A 18 -5.26 -8.26 -21.41
C PRO A 18 -6.39 -7.37 -20.90
N GLU A 19 -7.62 -7.85 -20.94
CA GLU A 19 -8.78 -7.03 -20.55
C GLU A 19 -8.79 -6.78 -19.04
N ALA A 20 -8.54 -7.81 -18.25
CA ALA A 20 -8.48 -7.68 -16.79
C ALA A 20 -7.33 -6.75 -16.39
N MET A 21 -6.17 -6.90 -17.02
CA MET A 21 -5.02 -6.05 -16.72
C MET A 21 -5.29 -4.59 -17.12
N ARG A 22 -5.94 -4.37 -18.25
CA ARG A 22 -6.31 -3.02 -18.69
C ARG A 22 -7.22 -2.34 -17.67
N THR A 23 -8.25 -3.04 -17.21
CA THR A 23 -9.19 -2.47 -16.23
C THR A 23 -8.52 -2.25 -14.88
N PHE A 24 -7.64 -3.14 -14.47
CA PHE A 24 -6.86 -2.97 -13.24
C PHE A 24 -5.97 -1.73 -13.32
N GLN A 25 -5.24 -1.56 -14.42
CA GLN A 25 -4.34 -0.41 -14.61
C GLN A 25 -5.13 0.89 -14.64
N ALA A 26 -6.29 0.91 -15.29
CA ALA A 26 -7.15 2.09 -15.32
C ALA A 26 -7.67 2.44 -13.94
N PHE A 27 -8.07 1.45 -13.15
CA PHE A 27 -8.50 1.65 -11.77
C PHE A 27 -7.34 2.18 -10.92
N ASP A 28 -6.17 1.58 -11.03
CA ASP A 28 -4.98 1.98 -10.25
C ASP A 28 -4.61 3.43 -10.54
N GLN A 29 -4.58 3.81 -11.81
CA GLN A 29 -4.26 5.19 -12.21
C GLN A 29 -5.29 6.18 -11.68
N ALA A 30 -6.58 5.85 -11.76
CA ALA A 30 -7.63 6.72 -11.26
C ALA A 30 -7.57 6.86 -9.74
N ALA A 31 -7.30 5.76 -9.05
CA ALA A 31 -7.21 5.77 -7.58
C ALA A 31 -6.07 6.64 -7.08
N LEU A 32 -4.92 6.62 -7.76
CA LEU A 32 -3.71 7.33 -7.34
C LEU A 32 -3.59 8.72 -7.95
N ALA A 33 -4.51 9.13 -8.84
CA ALA A 33 -4.46 10.44 -9.47
C ALA A 33 -4.71 11.56 -8.46
N ASP A 34 -4.13 12.72 -8.74
CA ASP A 34 -4.33 13.90 -7.92
C ASP A 34 -5.82 14.25 -7.84
N GLY A 35 -6.28 14.58 -6.66
CA GLY A 35 -7.69 14.87 -6.44
C GLY A 35 -7.87 15.63 -5.14
N ALA A 36 -8.98 15.40 -4.44
CA ALA A 36 -9.22 16.01 -3.12
C ALA A 36 -8.08 15.67 -2.16
N VAL A 37 -7.50 14.46 -2.31
CA VAL A 37 -6.27 14.10 -1.61
C VAL A 37 -5.13 14.27 -2.61
N PRO A 38 -4.15 15.14 -2.32
CA PRO A 38 -3.01 15.35 -3.21
C PRO A 38 -2.20 14.07 -3.43
N VAL A 39 -1.56 13.97 -4.59
CA VAL A 39 -0.82 12.77 -5.00
C VAL A 39 0.28 12.39 -4.00
N LYS A 40 0.95 13.36 -3.39
CA LYS A 40 1.97 13.09 -2.37
C LYS A 40 1.41 12.21 -1.26
N TYR A 41 0.24 12.58 -0.76
CA TYR A 41 -0.39 11.84 0.34
C TYR A 41 -0.95 10.50 -0.13
N LYS A 42 -1.44 10.43 -1.35
CA LYS A 42 -1.87 9.14 -1.93
C LYS A 42 -0.71 8.17 -2.04
N GLU A 43 0.46 8.65 -2.44
CA GLU A 43 1.66 7.80 -2.51
C GLU A 43 2.15 7.40 -1.11
N LEU A 44 2.02 8.29 -0.12
CA LEU A 44 2.32 7.94 1.27
C LEU A 44 1.34 6.91 1.81
N MET A 45 0.06 7.01 1.45
CA MET A 45 -0.94 5.99 1.80
C MET A 45 -0.60 4.65 1.16
N ALA A 46 -0.18 4.67 -0.10
CA ALA A 46 0.26 3.45 -0.79
C ALA A 46 1.42 2.80 -0.06
N CYS A 47 2.38 3.60 0.43
CA CYS A 47 3.48 3.09 1.24
C CYS A 47 2.97 2.43 2.52
N ALA A 48 2.04 3.07 3.24
CA ALA A 48 1.49 2.52 4.48
C ALA A 48 0.83 1.17 4.23
N VAL A 49 0.04 1.05 3.16
CA VAL A 49 -0.61 -0.21 2.80
C VAL A 49 0.45 -1.26 2.45
N ALA A 50 1.46 -0.87 1.67
CA ALA A 50 2.54 -1.77 1.27
C ALA A 50 3.34 -2.30 2.47
N PHE A 51 3.56 -1.46 3.49
CA PHE A 51 4.22 -1.91 4.72
C PHE A 51 3.42 -2.99 5.42
N THR A 52 2.10 -2.86 5.43
CA THR A 52 1.22 -3.82 6.12
C THR A 52 0.97 -5.08 5.32
N THR A 53 0.93 -5.00 4.00
CA THR A 53 0.79 -6.17 3.13
C THR A 53 2.14 -6.83 2.84
N GLN A 54 3.23 -6.19 3.26
CA GLN A 54 4.60 -6.68 3.07
C GLN A 54 4.92 -6.91 1.60
N CYS A 55 4.54 -5.94 0.76
CA CYS A 55 4.80 -5.99 -0.68
C CYS A 55 6.07 -5.20 -1.01
N PRO A 56 7.22 -5.86 -1.18
CA PRO A 56 8.47 -5.14 -1.45
C PRO A 56 8.44 -4.40 -2.78
N TYR A 57 7.71 -4.89 -3.77
CA TYR A 57 7.57 -4.19 -5.06
C TYR A 57 6.84 -2.86 -4.87
N CYS A 58 5.75 -2.88 -4.11
CA CYS A 58 4.96 -1.67 -3.83
C CYS A 58 5.76 -0.67 -3.00
N ILE A 59 6.53 -1.16 -2.01
CA ILE A 59 7.39 -0.30 -1.19
C ILE A 59 8.39 0.43 -2.08
N GLU A 60 9.08 -0.29 -2.96
CA GLU A 60 10.08 0.29 -3.85
C GLU A 60 9.47 1.34 -4.78
N ILE A 61 8.37 0.98 -5.44
CA ILE A 61 7.72 1.85 -6.43
C ILE A 61 7.15 3.10 -5.75
N HIS A 62 6.34 2.91 -4.70
CA HIS A 62 5.59 4.03 -4.11
C HIS A 62 6.44 4.90 -3.20
N SER A 63 7.50 4.37 -2.59
CA SER A 63 8.44 5.21 -1.84
C SER A 63 9.15 6.18 -2.79
N LYS A 64 9.56 5.72 -3.97
CA LYS A 64 10.16 6.59 -4.97
C LYS A 64 9.19 7.65 -5.47
N LYS A 65 7.95 7.26 -5.73
CA LYS A 65 6.90 8.21 -6.18
C LYS A 65 6.58 9.23 -5.10
N ALA A 66 6.50 8.81 -3.84
CA ALA A 66 6.27 9.72 -2.73
C ALA A 66 7.40 10.74 -2.62
N ARG A 67 8.65 10.29 -2.72
CA ARG A 67 9.82 11.18 -2.69
C ARG A 67 9.78 12.15 -3.87
N GLY A 68 9.47 11.66 -5.06
CA GLY A 68 9.32 12.50 -6.25
C GLY A 68 8.23 13.56 -6.09
N ALA A 69 7.22 13.28 -5.29
CA ALA A 69 6.13 14.23 -4.99
C ALA A 69 6.44 15.13 -3.79
N GLY A 70 7.65 15.03 -3.22
CA GLY A 70 8.12 15.93 -2.17
C GLY A 70 8.05 15.37 -0.75
N ALA A 71 7.83 14.07 -0.58
CA ALA A 71 7.79 13.49 0.76
C ALA A 71 9.16 13.53 1.42
N SER A 72 9.20 13.95 2.67
CA SER A 72 10.41 14.03 3.47
C SER A 72 10.65 12.74 4.26
N ASP A 73 11.86 12.62 4.82
CA ASP A 73 12.17 11.52 5.72
C ASP A 73 11.27 11.53 6.96
N LYS A 74 10.96 12.72 7.47
CA LYS A 74 10.07 12.85 8.62
C LYS A 74 8.69 12.33 8.29
N GLU A 75 8.16 12.72 7.14
CA GLU A 75 6.85 12.26 6.70
C GLU A 75 6.84 10.75 6.51
N MET A 76 7.86 10.21 5.87
CA MET A 76 7.93 8.75 5.65
C MET A 76 8.05 7.99 6.98
N ALA A 77 8.85 8.50 7.92
CA ALA A 77 8.99 7.87 9.24
C ALA A 77 7.64 7.86 9.98
N GLU A 78 6.88 8.94 9.90
CA GLU A 78 5.57 9.00 10.55
C GLU A 78 4.58 8.05 9.88
N VAL A 79 4.64 7.90 8.56
CA VAL A 79 3.81 6.92 7.85
C VAL A 79 4.11 5.50 8.32
N VAL A 80 5.38 5.15 8.50
CA VAL A 80 5.79 3.85 9.05
C VAL A 80 5.15 3.65 10.43
N MET A 81 5.20 4.66 11.28
CA MET A 81 4.66 4.55 12.64
C MET A 81 3.15 4.48 12.66
N VAL A 82 2.46 5.19 11.77
CA VAL A 82 1.00 5.06 11.64
C VAL A 82 0.62 3.64 11.22
N ALA A 83 1.32 3.10 10.22
CA ALA A 83 1.07 1.72 9.78
C ALA A 83 1.27 0.73 10.92
N ALA A 84 2.35 0.89 11.69
CA ALA A 84 2.63 0.04 12.85
C ALA A 84 1.55 0.16 13.92
N ALA A 85 1.14 1.39 14.24
CA ALA A 85 0.12 1.65 15.24
C ALA A 85 -1.22 1.00 14.88
N LEU A 86 -1.62 1.12 13.62
CA LEU A 86 -2.88 0.53 13.16
C LEU A 86 -2.84 -1.00 13.18
N ARG A 87 -1.70 -1.59 12.83
CA ARG A 87 -1.54 -3.04 12.91
C ARG A 87 -1.60 -3.52 14.37
N ALA A 88 -0.91 -2.82 15.25
CA ALA A 88 -0.95 -3.12 16.68
C ALA A 88 -2.36 -2.93 17.24
N GLY A 89 -3.01 -1.81 16.91
CA GLY A 89 -4.36 -1.53 17.35
C GLY A 89 -5.37 -2.55 16.86
N ALA A 90 -5.24 -2.98 15.61
CA ALA A 90 -6.10 -4.02 15.06
C ALA A 90 -5.93 -5.33 15.82
N ALA A 91 -4.68 -5.70 16.16
CA ALA A 91 -4.42 -6.91 16.92
C ALA A 91 -5.05 -6.84 18.31
N VAL A 92 -4.91 -5.72 19.00
CA VAL A 92 -5.50 -5.51 20.32
C VAL A 92 -7.02 -5.59 20.25
N THR A 93 -7.63 -4.86 19.33
CA THR A 93 -9.08 -4.82 19.19
C THR A 93 -9.65 -6.18 18.78
N HIS A 94 -9.02 -6.79 17.78
CA HIS A 94 -9.46 -8.10 17.28
C HIS A 94 -9.24 -9.19 18.33
N GLY A 95 -8.23 -9.01 19.18
CA GLY A 95 -7.92 -9.94 20.26
C GLY A 95 -9.05 -10.06 21.27
N THR A 96 -9.98 -9.10 21.31
CA THR A 96 -11.16 -9.20 22.20
C THR A 96 -12.00 -10.44 21.93
N HIS A 97 -11.95 -10.97 20.70
CA HIS A 97 -12.66 -12.20 20.36
C HIS A 97 -12.19 -13.42 21.14
N ALA A 98 -11.00 -13.35 21.76
CA ALA A 98 -10.47 -14.45 22.56
C ALA A 98 -11.07 -14.52 23.96
N PHE A 99 -11.86 -13.53 24.35
CA PHE A 99 -12.41 -13.42 25.71
C PHE A 99 -13.93 -13.47 25.67
N PRO A 100 -14.56 -14.06 26.69
CA PRO A 100 -16.03 -14.03 26.78
C PRO A 100 -16.52 -12.63 27.10
N ASP A 101 -17.74 -12.35 26.68
CA ASP A 101 -18.39 -11.10 27.04
C ASP A 101 -18.59 -11.08 28.57
N PRO A 102 -18.03 -10.06 29.28
CA PRO A 102 -18.17 -9.99 30.75
C PRO A 102 -19.62 -9.77 31.21
N HIS A 103 -20.51 -9.33 30.32
CA HIS A 103 -21.90 -9.06 30.64
C HIS A 103 -22.87 -10.12 30.12
N GLY A 104 -22.34 -11.21 29.61
CA GLY A 104 -23.14 -12.29 29.23
C GLY A 104 -23.27 -12.71 27.88
#